data_63b18682040c3b16017217b50dedd1f1
#
_entry.id   63b18682040c3b16017217b50dedd1f1
#
_cell.length_a   1.000
_cell.length_b   1.000
_cell.length_c   1.000
_cell.angle_alpha   90.00
_cell.angle_beta   90.00
_cell.angle_gamma   90.00
#
_symmetry.space_group_name_H-M   'P 1'
#
loop_
_entity.id
_entity.type
_entity.pdbx_description
1 polymer ?
#
loop_
_entity_poly.entity_id
_entity_poly.type
_entity_poly.pdbx_seq_one_letter_code
_entity_poly.pdbx_strand_id
1 'polypeptide(L)'
;MSQHITRRGVNAGIGAALVSPALAATPAFAQGGGEPIKIGFSMALTGPLAANGKQALLGAKIWQDEVNAKGGLLGRQVQLVNYDDQSNPGTVPGIYTKLLDVDKVDLVVSGYATNMVAPAIPVVMQKNKTFIGLFALAANSEFHYPRYFSMLPSGPTPKESFTEGFFQVAAAQTPKPLTVAIPAEDAEFSRNAAEGAHTNAKKYGFNIVYDRTYPPNTTDFSPIIRAIQAANPDLVVVCSYPLSSVGIVLAANELGLKPKMMGGAMVGLQATVFKSKLKSKLNGIVNYETWVPSPKLIAPAAGFFKSYQDRAQAEGVDPLGYYLGGWGYAYFQVLQQAVEGAKSIDDAKLADYMRGHDFKTIMADVKFGKDGEWTKSGMLQVQYHGITDDANLDTWRGMSYQTVLTPEDEKTGSVIYPYEKALG
;
A
#
# COMPACT_ATOMS: atom_id res chain seq x y z
N MET A 1 36.88 -52.70 -61.97
CA MET A 1 36.25 -52.58 -63.28
C MET A 1 35.49 -51.21 -63.26
N SER A 2 36.10 -50.12 -63.69
CA SER A 2 36.34 -49.61 -65.05
C SER A 2 35.06 -49.45 -65.81
N GLN A 3 34.61 -48.26 -66.04
CA GLN A 3 34.61 -47.41 -67.25
C GLN A 3 33.60 -46.22 -67.01
N HIS A 4 33.97 -45.01 -67.04
CA HIS A 4 34.25 -44.08 -68.15
C HIS A 4 33.10 -43.81 -69.19
N ILE A 5 32.95 -42.55 -69.45
CA ILE A 5 32.56 -41.85 -70.69
C ILE A 5 31.16 -41.18 -70.61
N THR A 6 30.85 -39.98 -71.10
CA THR A 6 31.49 -38.73 -71.54
C THR A 6 30.37 -37.69 -71.81
N ARG A 7 30.76 -36.45 -71.79
CA ARG A 7 30.18 -35.16 -72.23
C ARG A 7 29.24 -35.11 -73.42
N ARG A 8 28.26 -34.19 -73.32
CA ARG A 8 27.84 -33.09 -74.23
C ARG A 8 26.40 -32.74 -73.89
N GLY A 9 25.94 -31.61 -73.47
CA GLY A 9 26.17 -30.25 -73.93
C GLY A 9 24.92 -29.76 -74.72
N VAL A 10 24.04 -28.97 -74.10
CA VAL A 10 23.18 -28.02 -74.83
C VAL A 10 22.81 -26.88 -73.86
N ASN A 11 23.16 -25.64 -74.24
CA ASN A 11 22.71 -24.41 -73.68
C ASN A 11 21.26 -24.13 -74.03
N ALA A 12 20.45 -23.71 -73.05
CA ALA A 12 19.27 -22.91 -73.27
C ALA A 12 19.12 -21.96 -72.07
N GLY A 13 19.32 -20.68 -72.29
CA GLY A 13 19.13 -19.63 -71.29
C GLY A 13 17.65 -19.40 -70.99
N ILE A 14 17.36 -19.19 -69.73
CA ILE A 14 16.09 -18.58 -69.27
C ILE A 14 16.44 -17.66 -68.13
N GLY A 15 15.89 -16.47 -68.16
CA GLY A 15 16.23 -15.31 -67.34
C GLY A 15 16.06 -15.52 -65.83
N ALA A 16 17.03 -15.01 -65.12
CA ALA A 16 16.98 -14.88 -63.67
C ALA A 16 16.10 -13.70 -63.26
N ALA A 17 14.91 -13.98 -62.77
CA ALA A 17 14.13 -12.99 -62.04
C ALA A 17 14.75 -12.85 -60.62
N LEU A 18 15.39 -11.72 -60.37
CA LEU A 18 15.85 -11.32 -59.06
C LEU A 18 14.65 -11.06 -58.15
N VAL A 19 14.29 -12.04 -57.34
CA VAL A 19 13.40 -11.84 -56.20
C VAL A 19 14.26 -11.28 -55.07
N SER A 20 14.23 -9.96 -54.89
CA SER A 20 14.75 -9.31 -53.68
C SER A 20 13.93 -9.75 -52.45
N PRO A 21 14.52 -10.31 -51.39
CA PRO A 21 13.78 -10.49 -50.16
C PRO A 21 13.47 -9.09 -49.58
N ALA A 22 12.19 -8.73 -49.52
CA ALA A 22 11.77 -7.60 -48.72
C ALA A 22 12.16 -7.88 -47.25
N LEU A 23 13.21 -7.21 -46.80
CA LEU A 23 13.50 -7.14 -45.36
C LEU A 23 12.26 -6.53 -44.71
N ALA A 24 11.50 -7.36 -44.00
CA ALA A 24 10.50 -6.91 -43.06
C ALA A 24 11.26 -6.04 -42.04
N ALA A 25 11.09 -4.72 -42.11
CA ALA A 25 11.54 -3.82 -41.09
C ALA A 25 10.76 -4.13 -39.82
N THR A 26 11.38 -4.88 -38.92
CA THR A 26 10.95 -4.90 -37.51
C THR A 26 10.94 -3.46 -37.05
N PRO A 27 9.85 -2.97 -36.41
CA PRO A 27 9.86 -1.64 -35.84
C PRO A 27 11.01 -1.58 -34.81
N ALA A 28 12.06 -0.84 -35.13
CA ALA A 28 13.07 -0.44 -34.21
C ALA A 28 12.34 0.44 -33.19
N PHE A 29 11.97 -0.11 -32.02
CA PHE A 29 11.64 0.71 -30.88
C PHE A 29 12.84 1.62 -30.67
N ALA A 30 12.62 2.93 -30.78
CA ALA A 30 13.63 3.93 -30.54
C ALA A 30 14.13 3.69 -29.09
N GLN A 31 15.31 3.08 -28.95
CA GLN A 31 16.01 3.07 -27.67
C GLN A 31 16.29 4.53 -27.36
N GLY A 32 15.59 5.05 -26.35
CA GLY A 32 15.87 6.36 -25.80
C GLY A 32 17.35 6.44 -25.46
N GLY A 33 18.07 7.38 -26.09
CA GLY A 33 19.52 7.46 -26.01
C GLY A 33 19.98 8.03 -24.66
N GLY A 34 20.32 7.18 -23.70
CA GLY A 34 20.92 7.59 -22.42
C GLY A 34 20.94 6.45 -21.41
N GLU A 35 21.79 6.57 -20.39
CA GLU A 35 21.78 5.66 -19.23
C GLU A 35 20.40 5.61 -18.59
N PRO A 36 19.91 4.44 -18.15
CA PRO A 36 18.63 4.31 -17.46
C PRO A 36 18.53 5.26 -16.26
N ILE A 37 17.32 5.75 -15.99
CA ILE A 37 17.04 6.42 -14.71
C ILE A 37 16.88 5.36 -13.65
N LYS A 38 17.80 5.32 -12.68
CA LYS A 38 17.78 4.39 -11.57
C LYS A 38 16.94 4.95 -10.42
N ILE A 39 15.94 4.21 -9.98
CA ILE A 39 15.10 4.57 -8.82
C ILE A 39 15.35 3.55 -7.72
N GLY A 40 15.90 4.05 -6.59
CA GLY A 40 16.27 3.22 -5.45
C GLY A 40 15.25 3.21 -4.33
N PHE A 41 15.05 2.05 -3.68
CA PHE A 41 14.22 1.92 -2.47
C PHE A 41 14.52 0.63 -1.68
N SER A 42 14.16 0.62 -0.39
CA SER A 42 14.03 -0.63 0.36
C SER A 42 12.61 -1.20 0.17
N MET A 43 12.42 -2.49 0.47
CA MET A 43 11.08 -3.07 0.54
C MET A 43 11.09 -4.28 1.47
N ALA A 44 10.07 -4.42 2.29
CA ALA A 44 9.90 -5.58 3.15
C ALA A 44 9.52 -6.81 2.31
N LEU A 45 10.50 -7.63 1.93
CA LEU A 45 10.30 -8.85 1.13
C LEU A 45 10.35 -10.12 1.98
N THR A 46 10.93 -10.01 3.18
CA THR A 46 10.92 -11.04 4.23
C THR A 46 10.47 -10.43 5.56
N GLY A 47 10.18 -11.27 6.56
CA GLY A 47 9.72 -10.83 7.87
C GLY A 47 8.22 -10.49 7.94
N PRO A 48 7.77 -9.85 9.05
CA PRO A 48 6.34 -9.66 9.37
C PRO A 48 5.55 -8.81 8.37
N LEU A 49 6.21 -7.90 7.65
CA LEU A 49 5.59 -7.00 6.66
C LEU A 49 5.64 -7.53 5.23
N ALA A 50 6.26 -8.69 5.00
CA ALA A 50 6.55 -9.21 3.66
C ALA A 50 5.30 -9.40 2.78
N ALA A 51 4.18 -9.85 3.36
CA ALA A 51 2.94 -10.03 2.61
C ALA A 51 2.46 -8.74 1.95
N ASN A 52 2.68 -7.59 2.60
CA ASN A 52 2.32 -6.27 2.10
C ASN A 52 3.41 -5.69 1.18
N GLY A 53 4.69 -5.80 1.57
CA GLY A 53 5.81 -5.28 0.77
C GLY A 53 5.91 -5.93 -0.61
N LYS A 54 5.70 -7.24 -0.69
CA LYS A 54 5.68 -7.96 -1.98
C LYS A 54 4.57 -7.49 -2.92
N GLN A 55 3.38 -7.16 -2.39
CA GLN A 55 2.30 -6.56 -3.19
C GLN A 55 2.75 -5.23 -3.80
N ALA A 56 3.35 -4.35 -2.98
CA ALA A 56 3.83 -3.05 -3.43
C ALA A 56 4.93 -3.20 -4.49
N LEU A 57 5.85 -4.15 -4.31
CA LEU A 57 6.91 -4.41 -5.29
C LEU A 57 6.33 -4.89 -6.63
N LEU A 58 5.32 -5.77 -6.63
CA LEU A 58 4.68 -6.17 -7.88
C LEU A 58 4.00 -4.98 -8.57
N GLY A 59 3.33 -4.10 -7.81
CA GLY A 59 2.79 -2.85 -8.35
C GLY A 59 3.86 -1.97 -9.00
N ALA A 60 5.01 -1.80 -8.33
CA ALA A 60 6.16 -1.06 -8.86
C ALA A 60 6.73 -1.68 -10.15
N LYS A 61 6.86 -3.00 -10.21
CA LYS A 61 7.33 -3.73 -11.42
C LYS A 61 6.38 -3.53 -12.60
N ILE A 62 5.06 -3.61 -12.37
CA ILE A 62 4.05 -3.37 -13.42
C ILE A 62 4.18 -1.94 -13.95
N TRP A 63 4.31 -0.95 -13.06
CA TRP A 63 4.54 0.43 -13.48
C TRP A 63 5.84 0.57 -14.31
N GLN A 64 6.95 -0.04 -13.87
CA GLN A 64 8.21 -0.01 -14.62
C GLN A 64 8.05 -0.60 -16.03
N ASP A 65 7.39 -1.75 -16.15
CA ASP A 65 7.17 -2.42 -17.43
C ASP A 65 6.36 -1.51 -18.37
N GLU A 66 5.29 -0.90 -17.85
CA GLU A 66 4.42 -0.01 -18.64
C GLU A 66 5.09 1.30 -19.06
N VAL A 67 5.85 1.94 -18.16
CA VAL A 67 6.55 3.20 -18.48
C VAL A 67 7.66 2.94 -19.49
N ASN A 68 8.37 1.83 -19.35
CA ASN A 68 9.43 1.46 -20.27
C ASN A 68 8.90 1.09 -21.66
N ALA A 69 7.76 0.41 -21.73
CA ALA A 69 7.08 0.12 -23.00
C ALA A 69 6.66 1.40 -23.75
N LYS A 70 6.46 2.51 -23.04
CA LYS A 70 6.12 3.83 -23.61
C LYS A 70 7.34 4.73 -23.88
N GLY A 71 8.57 4.21 -23.72
CA GLY A 71 9.82 4.94 -23.98
C GLY A 71 10.51 5.48 -22.72
N GLY A 72 10.04 5.12 -21.54
CA GLY A 72 10.64 5.50 -20.26
C GLY A 72 10.28 6.91 -19.79
N LEU A 73 11.05 7.44 -18.86
CA LEU A 73 10.92 8.81 -18.35
C LEU A 73 11.89 9.74 -19.09
N LEU A 74 11.41 10.86 -19.61
CA LEU A 74 12.22 11.82 -20.37
C LEU A 74 13.02 11.14 -21.50
N GLY A 75 12.49 10.10 -22.13
CA GLY A 75 13.14 9.33 -23.18
C GLY A 75 14.23 8.36 -22.71
N ARG A 76 14.35 8.12 -21.41
CA ARG A 76 15.29 7.17 -20.79
C ARG A 76 14.54 6.02 -20.14
N GLN A 77 15.03 4.79 -20.30
CA GLN A 77 14.47 3.64 -19.62
C GLN A 77 14.58 3.80 -18.09
N VAL A 78 13.65 3.22 -17.35
CA VAL A 78 13.66 3.20 -15.89
C VAL A 78 14.19 1.86 -15.40
N GLN A 79 15.05 1.89 -14.38
CA GLN A 79 15.53 0.72 -13.66
C GLN A 79 15.23 0.86 -12.18
N LEU A 80 14.43 -0.07 -11.63
CA LEU A 80 14.22 -0.16 -10.19
C LEU A 80 15.40 -0.90 -9.53
N VAL A 81 15.94 -0.32 -8.47
CA VAL A 81 17.01 -0.89 -7.63
C VAL A 81 16.48 -1.02 -6.22
N ASN A 82 16.14 -2.23 -5.79
CA ASN A 82 15.54 -2.44 -4.48
C ASN A 82 16.29 -3.49 -3.65
N TYR A 83 16.26 -3.31 -2.33
CA TYR A 83 16.81 -4.23 -1.35
C TYR A 83 15.75 -4.66 -0.33
N ASP A 84 15.84 -5.93 0.12
CA ASP A 84 15.01 -6.44 1.21
C ASP A 84 15.46 -5.80 2.53
N ASP A 85 14.57 -5.06 3.19
CA ASP A 85 14.82 -4.52 4.53
C ASP A 85 14.51 -5.52 5.64
N GLN A 86 14.01 -6.71 5.29
CA GLN A 86 13.69 -7.81 6.22
C GLN A 86 12.66 -7.41 7.28
N SER A 87 11.85 -6.40 7.03
CA SER A 87 10.95 -5.78 7.99
C SER A 87 11.67 -5.28 9.27
N ASN A 88 12.96 -4.93 9.14
CA ASN A 88 13.83 -4.49 10.23
C ASN A 88 14.23 -3.02 10.05
N PRO A 89 13.74 -2.10 10.90
CA PRO A 89 14.08 -0.67 10.82
C PRO A 89 15.58 -0.38 10.87
N GLY A 90 16.35 -1.22 11.60
CA GLY A 90 17.78 -1.05 11.77
C GLY A 90 18.60 -1.24 10.48
N THR A 91 18.07 -1.96 9.49
CA THR A 91 18.77 -2.18 8.21
C THR A 91 18.58 -1.01 7.22
N VAL A 92 17.51 -0.26 7.38
CA VAL A 92 17.05 0.74 6.41
C VAL A 92 18.08 1.86 6.15
N PRO A 93 18.69 2.49 7.16
CA PRO A 93 19.70 3.54 6.91
C PRO A 93 20.88 3.04 6.08
N GLY A 94 21.36 1.82 6.34
CA GLY A 94 22.43 1.19 5.57
C GLY A 94 22.05 0.93 4.11
N ILE A 95 20.79 0.52 3.86
CA ILE A 95 20.27 0.32 2.51
C ILE A 95 20.25 1.63 1.73
N TYR A 96 19.71 2.73 2.30
CA TYR A 96 19.66 4.02 1.61
C TYR A 96 21.06 4.63 1.41
N THR A 97 21.97 4.44 2.34
CA THR A 97 23.39 4.81 2.15
C THR A 97 23.99 4.05 0.96
N LYS A 98 23.75 2.75 0.87
CA LYS A 98 24.21 1.92 -0.27
C LYS A 98 23.62 2.38 -1.60
N LEU A 99 22.30 2.58 -1.66
CA LEU A 99 21.62 3.05 -2.86
C LEU A 99 22.21 4.37 -3.39
N LEU A 100 22.48 5.33 -2.48
CA LEU A 100 22.93 6.66 -2.84
C LEU A 100 24.44 6.74 -3.08
N ASP A 101 25.25 6.08 -2.27
CA ASP A 101 26.71 6.24 -2.31
C ASP A 101 27.42 5.17 -3.16
N VAL A 102 26.85 3.96 -3.28
CA VAL A 102 27.44 2.84 -4.03
C VAL A 102 26.74 2.64 -5.37
N ASP A 103 25.42 2.43 -5.35
CA ASP A 103 24.65 2.14 -6.57
C ASP A 103 24.39 3.40 -7.41
N LYS A 104 24.57 4.59 -6.81
CA LYS A 104 24.41 5.89 -7.46
C LYS A 104 23.07 6.04 -8.15
N VAL A 105 22.00 5.69 -7.44
CA VAL A 105 20.65 5.86 -7.97
C VAL A 105 20.31 7.35 -8.18
N ASP A 106 19.59 7.64 -9.25
CA ASP A 106 19.21 9.01 -9.62
C ASP A 106 18.12 9.55 -8.67
N LEU A 107 17.11 8.73 -8.40
CA LEU A 107 15.95 9.04 -7.58
C LEU A 107 15.78 8.02 -6.47
N VAL A 108 15.13 8.40 -5.39
CA VAL A 108 14.77 7.49 -4.31
C VAL A 108 13.30 7.64 -3.94
N VAL A 109 12.67 6.52 -3.61
CA VAL A 109 11.36 6.45 -2.96
C VAL A 109 11.47 5.56 -1.74
N SER A 110 10.44 5.53 -0.90
CA SER A 110 10.51 4.72 0.32
C SER A 110 10.15 3.25 0.08
N GLY A 111 10.48 2.42 1.06
CA GLY A 111 9.80 1.15 1.31
C GLY A 111 8.41 1.37 1.90
N TYR A 112 7.81 0.27 2.36
CA TYR A 112 6.48 0.25 2.95
C TYR A 112 6.53 0.29 4.48
N ALA A 113 5.60 1.02 5.08
CA ALA A 113 5.31 1.16 6.51
C ALA A 113 6.15 2.22 7.25
N THR A 114 5.53 2.84 8.26
CA THR A 114 6.14 3.91 9.07
C THR A 114 7.51 3.51 9.61
N ASN A 115 7.62 2.30 10.17
CA ASN A 115 8.85 1.78 10.73
C ASN A 115 9.99 1.62 9.71
N MET A 116 9.69 1.52 8.41
CA MET A 116 10.70 1.42 7.33
C MET A 116 10.95 2.77 6.66
N VAL A 117 9.98 3.67 6.67
CA VAL A 117 10.10 4.99 6.05
C VAL A 117 10.84 5.96 6.96
N ALA A 118 10.49 6.05 8.24
CA ALA A 118 11.07 7.00 9.17
C ALA A 118 12.60 6.87 9.30
N PRO A 119 13.20 5.68 9.42
CA PRO A 119 14.65 5.55 9.49
C PRO A 119 15.40 5.92 8.20
N ALA A 120 14.72 5.96 7.04
CA ALA A 120 15.31 6.42 5.79
C ALA A 120 15.42 7.94 5.71
N ILE A 121 14.51 8.68 6.37
CA ILE A 121 14.41 10.15 6.25
C ILE A 121 15.73 10.85 6.56
N PRO A 122 16.45 10.57 7.66
CA PRO A 122 17.73 11.24 7.95
C PRO A 122 18.77 11.07 6.83
N VAL A 123 18.85 9.89 6.21
CA VAL A 123 19.80 9.61 5.13
C VAL A 123 19.45 10.40 3.87
N VAL A 124 18.19 10.39 3.46
CA VAL A 124 17.75 11.13 2.26
C VAL A 124 17.78 12.65 2.48
N MET A 125 17.55 13.13 3.71
CA MET A 125 17.73 14.52 4.11
C MET A 125 19.17 14.97 3.93
N GLN A 126 20.13 14.20 4.43
CA GLN A 126 21.55 14.52 4.31
C GLN A 126 21.99 14.67 2.83
N LYS A 127 21.36 13.93 1.94
CA LYS A 127 21.61 13.94 0.50
C LYS A 127 20.69 14.90 -0.27
N ASN A 128 19.82 15.63 0.42
CA ASN A 128 18.82 16.56 -0.17
C ASN A 128 17.92 15.91 -1.23
N LYS A 129 17.58 14.63 -1.09
CA LYS A 129 16.75 13.88 -2.04
C LYS A 129 15.27 14.19 -1.85
N THR A 130 14.50 14.26 -2.93
CA THR A 130 13.04 14.19 -2.86
C THR A 130 12.62 12.77 -2.51
N PHE A 131 11.68 12.62 -1.57
CA PHE A 131 11.34 11.34 -0.98
C PHE A 131 9.85 11.14 -0.85
N ILE A 132 9.31 10.16 -1.57
CA ILE A 132 7.89 9.79 -1.52
C ILE A 132 7.73 8.61 -0.57
N GLY A 133 6.94 8.80 0.49
CA GLY A 133 6.71 7.82 1.55
C GLY A 133 5.52 6.92 1.25
N LEU A 134 5.72 5.61 1.13
CA LEU A 134 4.64 4.64 0.92
C LEU A 134 4.06 4.17 2.27
N PHE A 135 2.90 4.71 2.63
CA PHE A 135 2.13 4.35 3.82
C PHE A 135 2.93 4.48 5.13
N ALA A 136 3.35 5.73 5.40
CA ALA A 136 4.03 6.09 6.63
C ALA A 136 3.19 7.11 7.41
N LEU A 137 2.63 6.68 8.53
CA LEU A 137 1.77 7.52 9.38
C LEU A 137 2.61 8.54 10.14
N ALA A 138 2.46 9.81 9.77
CA ALA A 138 3.12 10.95 10.41
C ALA A 138 4.66 10.83 10.50
N ALA A 139 5.31 10.08 9.60
CA ALA A 139 6.74 9.84 9.65
C ALA A 139 7.59 11.13 9.56
N ASN A 140 7.06 12.17 8.92
CA ASN A 140 7.75 13.45 8.78
C ASN A 140 7.46 14.44 9.93
N SER A 141 6.64 14.07 10.89
CA SER A 141 6.23 15.00 11.97
C SER A 141 7.39 15.44 12.87
N GLU A 142 8.44 14.63 12.99
CA GLU A 142 9.64 14.95 13.77
C GLU A 142 10.74 15.60 12.92
N PHE A 143 10.84 15.23 11.66
CA PHE A 143 11.90 15.68 10.77
C PHE A 143 11.59 17.01 10.07
N HIS A 144 10.30 17.29 9.83
CA HIS A 144 9.83 18.46 9.08
C HIS A 144 10.58 18.63 7.74
N TYR A 145 10.90 17.49 7.10
CA TYR A 145 11.67 17.48 5.88
C TYR A 145 10.87 18.04 4.70
N PRO A 146 11.31 19.16 4.11
CA PRO A 146 10.51 19.83 3.10
C PRO A 146 10.42 19.11 1.76
N ARG A 147 11.20 18.07 1.50
CA ARG A 147 11.14 17.25 0.28
C ARG A 147 10.55 15.87 0.52
N TYR A 148 9.82 15.69 1.63
CA TYR A 148 9.04 14.50 1.91
C TYR A 148 7.60 14.68 1.41
N PHE A 149 7.02 13.60 0.86
CA PHE A 149 5.65 13.54 0.34
C PHE A 149 5.03 12.20 0.69
N SER A 150 3.93 12.22 1.44
CA SER A 150 3.27 11.01 1.94
C SER A 150 2.26 10.46 0.93
N MET A 151 2.28 9.16 0.70
CA MET A 151 1.23 8.47 -0.08
C MET A 151 0.17 7.81 0.81
N LEU A 152 0.24 7.98 2.12
CA LEU A 152 -0.87 7.60 2.99
C LEU A 152 -1.96 8.68 2.90
N PRO A 153 -3.21 8.35 2.54
CA PRO A 153 -4.26 9.35 2.35
C PRO A 153 -4.86 9.84 3.68
N SER A 154 -4.02 10.13 4.68
CA SER A 154 -4.44 10.50 6.03
C SER A 154 -4.83 11.98 6.18
N GLY A 155 -4.44 12.84 5.24
CA GLY A 155 -4.78 14.27 5.30
C GLY A 155 -3.85 15.08 6.21
N PRO A 156 -4.21 16.32 6.54
CA PRO A 156 -3.30 17.28 7.19
C PRO A 156 -3.04 16.99 8.68
N THR A 157 -3.86 16.16 9.31
CA THR A 157 -3.70 15.70 10.70
C THR A 157 -3.64 14.18 10.73
N PRO A 158 -2.50 13.60 10.29
CA PRO A 158 -2.45 12.17 9.94
C PRO A 158 -2.74 11.24 11.14
N LYS A 159 -2.25 11.55 12.33
CA LYS A 159 -2.47 10.72 13.52
C LYS A 159 -3.96 10.63 13.87
N GLU A 160 -4.63 11.78 13.94
CA GLU A 160 -6.06 11.88 14.27
C GLU A 160 -6.93 11.29 13.17
N SER A 161 -6.70 11.66 11.92
CA SER A 161 -7.52 11.26 10.77
C SER A 161 -7.56 9.74 10.61
N PHE A 162 -6.51 9.03 11.05
CA PHE A 162 -6.40 7.58 10.89
C PHE A 162 -7.47 6.82 11.69
N THR A 163 -7.83 7.29 12.87
CA THR A 163 -8.84 6.65 13.75
C THR A 163 -10.11 7.48 13.91
N GLU A 164 -10.15 8.72 13.39
CA GLU A 164 -11.26 9.64 13.60
C GLU A 164 -12.61 9.08 13.15
N GLY A 165 -12.67 8.44 11.99
CA GLY A 165 -13.90 7.86 11.46
C GLY A 165 -14.50 6.80 12.38
N PHE A 166 -13.67 5.99 13.07
CA PHE A 166 -14.14 5.03 14.07
C PHE A 166 -14.87 5.74 15.22
N PHE A 167 -14.25 6.78 15.79
CA PHE A 167 -14.83 7.52 16.91
C PHE A 167 -16.06 8.34 16.49
N GLN A 168 -16.09 8.87 15.27
CA GLN A 168 -17.24 9.56 14.71
C GLN A 168 -18.45 8.61 14.60
N VAL A 169 -18.25 7.42 14.05
CA VAL A 169 -19.29 6.39 13.96
C VAL A 169 -19.79 5.99 15.33
N ALA A 170 -18.87 5.76 16.30
CA ALA A 170 -19.22 5.38 17.67
C ALA A 170 -20.02 6.48 18.38
N ALA A 171 -19.63 7.74 18.24
CA ALA A 171 -20.31 8.88 18.88
C ALA A 171 -21.74 9.10 18.42
N ALA A 172 -22.07 8.63 17.21
CA ALA A 172 -23.41 8.75 16.61
C ALA A 172 -24.38 7.62 17.05
N GLN A 173 -23.92 6.63 17.82
CA GLN A 173 -24.75 5.49 18.20
C GLN A 173 -25.69 5.79 19.38
N THR A 174 -26.81 5.05 19.43
CA THR A 174 -27.78 5.10 20.52
C THR A 174 -28.04 3.68 21.08
N PRO A 175 -27.77 3.41 22.36
CA PRO A 175 -27.15 4.33 23.32
C PRO A 175 -25.68 4.63 22.99
N LYS A 176 -25.26 5.87 23.22
CA LYS A 176 -23.87 6.29 23.00
C LYS A 176 -22.93 5.48 23.90
N PRO A 177 -21.84 4.88 23.37
CA PRO A 177 -20.78 4.30 24.19
C PRO A 177 -20.08 5.39 25.04
N LEU A 178 -19.50 4.98 26.17
CA LEU A 178 -18.89 5.93 27.12
C LEU A 178 -17.39 5.65 27.33
N THR A 179 -16.95 4.39 27.17
CA THR A 179 -15.61 3.96 27.54
C THR A 179 -14.90 3.32 26.35
N VAL A 180 -13.56 3.45 26.33
CA VAL A 180 -12.72 2.87 25.26
C VAL A 180 -11.47 2.23 25.83
N ALA A 181 -11.10 1.07 25.25
CA ALA A 181 -9.80 0.43 25.42
C ALA A 181 -8.94 0.70 24.17
N ILE A 182 -7.66 1.05 24.36
CA ILE A 182 -6.70 1.32 23.28
C ILE A 182 -5.46 0.43 23.47
N PRO A 183 -5.52 -0.87 23.09
CA PRO A 183 -4.33 -1.70 23.00
C PRO A 183 -3.51 -1.32 21.77
N ALA A 184 -2.19 -1.15 21.92
CA ALA A 184 -1.30 -0.79 20.83
C ALA A 184 -0.05 -1.68 20.80
N GLU A 185 0.37 -2.11 19.61
CA GLU A 185 1.68 -2.73 19.41
C GLU A 185 2.77 -1.69 19.65
N ASP A 186 3.86 -2.07 20.33
CA ASP A 186 4.99 -1.14 20.58
C ASP A 186 5.86 -0.96 19.32
N ALA A 187 5.27 -0.37 18.31
CA ALA A 187 5.88 -0.04 17.03
C ALA A 187 5.49 1.37 16.61
N GLU A 188 6.30 2.04 15.83
CA GLU A 188 6.13 3.48 15.53
C GLU A 188 4.75 3.81 14.94
N PHE A 189 4.31 3.07 13.92
CA PHE A 189 2.97 3.23 13.36
C PHE A 189 1.89 3.13 14.44
N SER A 190 1.96 2.07 15.24
CA SER A 190 0.91 1.77 16.22
C SER A 190 0.89 2.80 17.36
N ARG A 191 2.06 3.33 17.77
CA ARG A 191 2.15 4.46 18.71
C ARG A 191 1.54 5.74 18.13
N ASN A 192 1.86 6.09 16.88
CA ASN A 192 1.27 7.24 16.20
C ASN A 192 -0.26 7.13 16.05
N ALA A 193 -0.76 5.95 15.70
CA ALA A 193 -2.20 5.69 15.63
C ALA A 193 -2.89 5.75 17.00
N ALA A 194 -2.24 5.23 18.05
CA ALA A 194 -2.75 5.30 19.42
C ALA A 194 -2.80 6.74 19.95
N GLU A 195 -1.79 7.56 19.66
CA GLU A 195 -1.78 8.99 20.00
C GLU A 195 -2.96 9.72 19.34
N GLY A 196 -3.23 9.45 18.05
CA GLY A 196 -4.43 9.95 17.38
C GLY A 196 -5.72 9.42 18.00
N ALA A 197 -5.76 8.15 18.43
CA ALA A 197 -6.91 7.57 19.11
C ALA A 197 -7.16 8.22 20.48
N HIS A 198 -6.11 8.56 21.26
CA HIS A 198 -6.24 9.32 22.51
C HIS A 198 -6.86 10.70 22.26
N THR A 199 -6.37 11.42 21.24
CA THR A 199 -6.90 12.74 20.85
C THR A 199 -8.37 12.63 20.47
N ASN A 200 -8.74 11.65 19.65
CA ASN A 200 -10.10 11.40 19.23
C ASN A 200 -11.01 10.95 20.38
N ALA A 201 -10.55 10.07 21.27
CA ALA A 201 -11.31 9.68 22.44
C ALA A 201 -11.72 10.90 23.28
N LYS A 202 -10.77 11.81 23.53
CA LYS A 202 -11.02 13.08 24.22
C LYS A 202 -11.99 13.98 23.42
N LYS A 203 -11.76 14.15 22.10
CA LYS A 203 -12.58 14.99 21.23
C LYS A 203 -14.05 14.56 21.22
N TYR A 204 -14.33 13.26 21.22
CA TYR A 204 -15.68 12.70 21.16
C TYR A 204 -16.27 12.37 22.53
N GLY A 205 -15.52 12.61 23.62
CA GLY A 205 -16.00 12.46 25.00
C GLY A 205 -16.07 11.02 25.47
N PHE A 206 -15.09 10.17 25.08
CA PHE A 206 -14.94 8.80 25.58
C PHE A 206 -13.89 8.73 26.69
N ASN A 207 -14.19 7.97 27.75
CA ASN A 207 -13.26 7.73 28.84
C ASN A 207 -12.36 6.51 28.53
N ILE A 208 -11.04 6.69 28.56
CA ILE A 208 -10.09 5.61 28.32
C ILE A 208 -9.97 4.78 29.61
N VAL A 209 -10.37 3.51 29.54
CA VAL A 209 -10.35 2.56 30.69
C VAL A 209 -9.25 1.51 30.57
N TYR A 210 -8.65 1.35 29.40
CA TYR A 210 -7.49 0.51 29.16
C TYR A 210 -6.59 1.18 28.12
N ASP A 211 -5.32 1.34 28.44
CA ASP A 211 -4.30 1.96 27.58
C ASP A 211 -2.96 1.27 27.84
N ARG A 212 -2.62 0.30 26.99
CA ARG A 212 -1.42 -0.51 27.15
C ARG A 212 -0.79 -0.85 25.81
N THR A 213 0.54 -0.80 25.79
CA THR A 213 1.34 -1.35 24.69
C THR A 213 1.73 -2.80 24.96
N TYR A 214 2.02 -3.51 23.88
CA TYR A 214 2.55 -4.88 23.91
C TYR A 214 3.68 -5.04 22.88
N PRO A 215 4.65 -5.96 23.10
CA PRO A 215 5.79 -6.14 22.20
C PRO A 215 5.38 -6.60 20.81
N PRO A 216 6.10 -6.14 19.73
CA PRO A 216 5.81 -6.52 18.33
C PRO A 216 5.94 -8.03 18.03
N ASN A 217 6.67 -8.77 18.86
CA ASN A 217 6.85 -10.22 18.73
C ASN A 217 5.86 -11.03 19.59
N THR A 218 4.80 -10.41 20.09
CA THR A 218 3.73 -11.09 20.83
C THR A 218 3.06 -12.14 19.95
N THR A 219 2.94 -13.37 20.46
CA THR A 219 2.28 -14.50 19.77
C THR A 219 1.02 -14.97 20.49
N ASP A 220 0.92 -14.75 21.80
CA ASP A 220 -0.27 -15.03 22.61
C ASP A 220 -0.95 -13.71 23.04
N PHE A 221 -2.13 -13.46 22.48
CA PHE A 221 -2.91 -12.25 22.76
C PHE A 221 -3.97 -12.48 23.85
N SER A 222 -4.11 -13.70 24.39
CA SER A 222 -5.11 -14.03 25.40
C SER A 222 -4.97 -13.17 26.67
N PRO A 223 -3.77 -12.87 27.20
CA PRO A 223 -3.64 -12.00 28.38
C PRO A 223 -4.13 -10.58 28.12
N ILE A 224 -3.90 -10.05 26.89
CA ILE A 224 -4.34 -8.71 26.49
C ILE A 224 -5.87 -8.67 26.43
N ILE A 225 -6.49 -9.65 25.77
CA ILE A 225 -7.96 -9.73 25.67
C ILE A 225 -8.61 -9.88 27.04
N ARG A 226 -8.06 -10.72 27.95
CA ARG A 226 -8.57 -10.85 29.31
C ARG A 226 -8.45 -9.55 30.12
N ALA A 227 -7.37 -8.79 29.94
CA ALA A 227 -7.22 -7.50 30.61
C ALA A 227 -8.22 -6.46 30.06
N ILE A 228 -8.50 -6.48 28.75
CA ILE A 228 -9.55 -5.64 28.13
C ILE A 228 -10.93 -6.05 28.68
N GLN A 229 -11.24 -7.35 28.77
CA GLN A 229 -12.49 -7.83 29.34
C GLN A 229 -12.67 -7.37 30.81
N ALA A 230 -11.60 -7.43 31.61
CA ALA A 230 -11.63 -6.97 33.01
C ALA A 230 -11.87 -5.46 33.13
N ALA A 231 -11.40 -4.65 32.15
CA ALA A 231 -11.68 -3.22 32.11
C ALA A 231 -13.09 -2.88 31.57
N ASN A 232 -13.80 -3.85 31.00
CA ASN A 232 -15.18 -3.78 30.52
C ASN A 232 -15.47 -2.52 29.66
N PRO A 233 -14.72 -2.26 28.57
CA PRO A 233 -14.92 -1.10 27.72
C PRO A 233 -16.12 -1.25 26.81
N ASP A 234 -16.78 -0.12 26.48
CA ASP A 234 -17.79 -0.09 25.42
C ASP A 234 -17.16 -0.22 24.01
N LEU A 235 -15.97 0.36 23.82
CA LEU A 235 -15.24 0.39 22.55
C LEU A 235 -13.85 -0.24 22.72
N VAL A 236 -13.37 -0.90 21.65
CA VAL A 236 -11.97 -1.37 21.56
C VAL A 236 -11.35 -0.84 20.28
N VAL A 237 -10.37 0.06 20.41
CA VAL A 237 -9.61 0.64 19.30
C VAL A 237 -8.21 0.03 19.28
N VAL A 238 -7.97 -0.88 18.35
CA VAL A 238 -6.70 -1.62 18.23
C VAL A 238 -5.78 -0.89 17.27
N CYS A 239 -4.53 -0.65 17.69
CA CYS A 239 -3.48 -0.08 16.86
C CYS A 239 -2.38 -1.13 16.66
N SER A 240 -2.32 -1.78 15.49
CA SER A 240 -1.49 -2.97 15.30
C SER A 240 -1.04 -3.21 13.86
N TYR A 241 0.09 -3.91 13.70
CA TYR A 241 0.56 -4.44 12.44
C TYR A 241 -0.08 -5.82 12.09
N PRO A 242 0.11 -6.36 10.86
CA PRO A 242 -0.71 -7.45 10.33
C PRO A 242 -0.80 -8.70 11.20
N LEU A 243 0.33 -9.18 11.74
CA LEU A 243 0.31 -10.41 12.54
C LEU A 243 -0.40 -10.21 13.88
N SER A 244 -0.19 -9.06 14.51
CA SER A 244 -0.87 -8.68 15.74
C SER A 244 -2.37 -8.44 15.50
N SER A 245 -2.74 -7.81 14.40
CA SER A 245 -4.15 -7.60 14.01
C SER A 245 -4.90 -8.94 13.91
N VAL A 246 -4.30 -9.90 13.19
CA VAL A 246 -4.86 -11.26 13.05
C VAL A 246 -4.95 -11.96 14.41
N GLY A 247 -3.88 -11.92 15.21
CA GLY A 247 -3.83 -12.56 16.52
C GLY A 247 -4.87 -12.01 17.50
N ILE A 248 -5.06 -10.69 17.52
CA ILE A 248 -6.08 -10.03 18.36
C ILE A 248 -7.50 -10.42 17.93
N VAL A 249 -7.79 -10.42 16.61
CA VAL A 249 -9.12 -10.86 16.13
C VAL A 249 -9.41 -12.31 16.50
N LEU A 250 -8.43 -13.21 16.35
CA LEU A 250 -8.58 -14.61 16.74
C LEU A 250 -8.81 -14.77 18.24
N ALA A 251 -7.99 -14.14 19.09
CA ALA A 251 -8.10 -14.21 20.53
C ALA A 251 -9.40 -13.57 21.04
N ALA A 252 -9.84 -12.46 20.44
CA ALA A 252 -11.11 -11.81 20.78
C ALA A 252 -12.32 -12.72 20.50
N ASN A 253 -12.31 -13.40 19.35
CA ASN A 253 -13.36 -14.39 19.01
C ASN A 253 -13.32 -15.59 19.96
N GLU A 254 -12.13 -16.16 20.23
CA GLU A 254 -11.96 -17.34 21.07
C GLU A 254 -12.42 -17.08 22.51
N LEU A 255 -12.07 -15.92 23.06
CA LEU A 255 -12.41 -15.53 24.42
C LEU A 255 -13.77 -14.85 24.55
N GLY A 256 -14.50 -14.68 23.46
CA GLY A 256 -15.84 -14.09 23.46
C GLY A 256 -15.85 -12.61 23.89
N LEU A 257 -14.86 -11.81 23.48
CA LEU A 257 -14.87 -10.37 23.71
C LEU A 257 -15.99 -9.71 22.89
N LYS A 258 -16.92 -9.03 23.55
CA LYS A 258 -18.11 -8.43 22.93
C LYS A 258 -18.29 -6.96 23.35
N PRO A 259 -17.44 -6.05 22.91
CA PRO A 259 -17.66 -4.62 23.11
C PRO A 259 -18.85 -4.15 22.25
N LYS A 260 -19.28 -2.89 22.39
CA LYS A 260 -20.29 -2.33 21.49
C LYS A 260 -19.74 -2.09 20.08
N MET A 261 -18.43 -1.79 19.96
CA MET A 261 -17.73 -1.67 18.66
C MET A 261 -16.24 -1.98 18.85
N MET A 262 -15.64 -2.67 17.86
CA MET A 262 -14.22 -3.05 17.86
C MET A 262 -13.59 -2.83 16.51
N GLY A 263 -12.31 -2.40 16.47
CA GLY A 263 -11.53 -2.22 15.25
C GLY A 263 -10.51 -1.09 15.35
N GLY A 264 -10.56 -0.13 14.45
CA GLY A 264 -9.73 1.10 14.49
C GLY A 264 -8.58 1.11 13.49
N ALA A 265 -7.36 0.87 13.94
CA ALA A 265 -6.12 0.97 13.16
C ALA A 265 -5.42 -0.39 13.01
N MET A 266 -6.16 -1.40 12.60
CA MET A 266 -5.66 -2.78 12.41
C MET A 266 -5.14 -2.95 11.00
N VAL A 267 -3.81 -2.80 10.82
CA VAL A 267 -3.15 -3.06 9.52
C VAL A 267 -3.23 -4.54 9.17
N GLY A 268 -3.33 -4.83 7.88
CA GLY A 268 -3.37 -6.19 7.34
C GLY A 268 -4.77 -6.69 7.04
N LEU A 269 -5.80 -6.25 7.75
CA LEU A 269 -7.19 -6.65 7.47
C LEU A 269 -7.68 -6.20 6.09
N GLN A 270 -6.92 -5.35 5.41
CA GLN A 270 -7.14 -4.90 4.04
C GLN A 270 -6.73 -5.94 3.00
N ALA A 271 -5.72 -6.77 3.32
CA ALA A 271 -5.17 -7.76 2.39
C ALA A 271 -5.99 -9.05 2.37
N THR A 272 -6.22 -9.58 1.17
CA THR A 272 -7.03 -10.78 0.93
C THR A 272 -6.51 -12.01 1.66
N VAL A 273 -5.19 -12.15 1.76
CA VAL A 273 -4.54 -13.27 2.46
C VAL A 273 -4.94 -13.34 3.94
N PHE A 274 -5.10 -12.21 4.62
CA PHE A 274 -5.53 -12.17 6.02
C PHE A 274 -7.06 -12.29 6.14
N LYS A 275 -7.83 -11.65 5.25
CA LYS A 275 -9.29 -11.83 5.17
C LYS A 275 -9.65 -13.30 5.00
N SER A 276 -8.98 -14.01 4.10
CA SER A 276 -9.19 -15.43 3.84
C SER A 276 -8.82 -16.34 5.02
N LYS A 277 -7.89 -15.91 5.87
CA LYS A 277 -7.52 -16.61 7.11
C LYS A 277 -8.55 -16.40 8.22
N LEU A 278 -9.10 -15.20 8.33
CA LEU A 278 -10.03 -14.82 9.41
C LEU A 278 -11.47 -15.17 9.10
N LYS A 279 -11.92 -15.02 7.86
CA LYS A 279 -13.27 -15.32 7.38
C LYS A 279 -14.35 -14.71 8.30
N SER A 280 -15.32 -15.51 8.76
CA SER A 280 -16.42 -15.06 9.62
C SER A 280 -15.99 -14.32 10.89
N LYS A 281 -14.76 -14.54 11.37
CA LYS A 281 -14.20 -13.84 12.53
C LYS A 281 -13.96 -12.35 12.32
N LEU A 282 -14.05 -11.88 11.07
CA LEU A 282 -14.03 -10.45 10.73
C LEU A 282 -15.36 -9.76 10.96
N ASN A 283 -16.48 -10.50 11.01
CA ASN A 283 -17.79 -9.89 11.15
C ASN A 283 -17.86 -8.96 12.36
N GLY A 284 -18.42 -7.77 12.15
CA GLY A 284 -18.57 -6.73 13.17
C GLY A 284 -17.35 -5.81 13.32
N ILE A 285 -16.16 -6.18 12.86
CA ILE A 285 -14.97 -5.32 12.95
C ILE A 285 -15.17 -4.06 12.12
N VAL A 286 -14.98 -2.90 12.77
CA VAL A 286 -14.99 -1.56 12.14
C VAL A 286 -13.55 -1.11 11.99
N ASN A 287 -13.02 -1.11 10.77
CA ASN A 287 -11.61 -0.83 10.55
C ASN A 287 -11.42 0.22 9.45
N TYR A 288 -10.23 0.81 9.40
CA TYR A 288 -9.87 1.71 8.31
C TYR A 288 -9.67 0.95 7.00
N GLU A 289 -9.94 1.61 5.90
CA GLU A 289 -9.51 1.27 4.55
C GLU A 289 -8.96 2.53 3.87
N THR A 290 -8.09 2.34 2.90
CA THR A 290 -7.59 3.43 2.05
C THR A 290 -8.17 3.35 0.64
N TRP A 291 -8.84 2.26 0.35
CA TRP A 291 -9.48 1.96 -0.91
C TRP A 291 -10.37 0.72 -0.77
N VAL A 292 -11.47 0.69 -1.49
CA VAL A 292 -12.41 -0.47 -1.52
C VAL A 292 -12.78 -0.81 -2.96
N PRO A 293 -13.09 -2.08 -3.29
CA PRO A 293 -13.43 -2.49 -4.65
C PRO A 293 -14.86 -2.09 -5.04
N SER A 294 -15.20 -0.82 -4.84
CA SER A 294 -16.47 -0.27 -5.33
C SER A 294 -16.42 -0.06 -6.86
N PRO A 295 -17.56 -0.11 -7.57
CA PRO A 295 -17.58 0.14 -9.00
C PRO A 295 -16.94 1.47 -9.42
N LYS A 296 -17.07 2.51 -8.59
CA LYS A 296 -16.48 3.84 -8.79
C LYS A 296 -14.95 3.79 -8.74
N LEU A 297 -14.39 3.11 -7.74
CA LEU A 297 -12.93 3.09 -7.50
C LEU A 297 -12.22 2.02 -8.35
N ILE A 298 -12.90 0.94 -8.71
CA ILE A 298 -12.27 -0.11 -9.53
C ILE A 298 -12.14 0.30 -11.00
N ALA A 299 -13.05 1.12 -11.52
CA ALA A 299 -13.10 1.48 -12.92
C ALA A 299 -11.77 2.11 -13.45
N PRO A 300 -11.15 3.11 -12.80
CA PRO A 300 -9.87 3.66 -13.25
C PRO A 300 -8.69 2.70 -13.07
N ALA A 301 -8.80 1.74 -12.16
CA ALA A 301 -7.74 0.80 -11.80
C ALA A 301 -7.89 -0.60 -12.45
N ALA A 302 -8.95 -0.84 -13.23
CA ALA A 302 -9.29 -2.17 -13.74
C ALA A 302 -8.18 -2.82 -14.58
N GLY A 303 -7.51 -2.04 -15.45
CA GLY A 303 -6.40 -2.51 -16.26
C GLY A 303 -5.20 -2.95 -15.40
N PHE A 304 -4.86 -2.14 -14.41
CA PHE A 304 -3.81 -2.48 -13.45
C PHE A 304 -4.13 -3.74 -12.67
N PHE A 305 -5.32 -3.84 -12.06
CA PHE A 305 -5.69 -5.01 -11.27
C PHE A 305 -5.73 -6.28 -12.10
N LYS A 306 -6.13 -6.20 -13.37
CA LYS A 306 -6.00 -7.34 -14.27
C LYS A 306 -4.55 -7.77 -14.42
N SER A 307 -3.64 -6.87 -14.77
CA SER A 307 -2.20 -7.15 -14.91
C SER A 307 -1.59 -7.68 -13.63
N TYR A 308 -1.99 -7.14 -12.47
CA TYR A 308 -1.54 -7.58 -11.17
C TYR A 308 -2.00 -9.02 -10.87
N GLN A 309 -3.30 -9.30 -11.02
CA GLN A 309 -3.90 -10.59 -10.72
C GLN A 309 -3.38 -11.70 -11.64
N ASP A 310 -3.12 -11.40 -12.92
CA ASP A 310 -2.49 -12.34 -13.86
C ASP A 310 -1.07 -12.76 -13.41
N ARG A 311 -0.35 -11.90 -12.69
CA ARG A 311 1.03 -12.15 -12.19
C ARG A 311 1.09 -12.63 -10.75
N ALA A 312 0.07 -12.35 -9.94
CA ALA A 312 0.10 -12.50 -8.48
C ALA A 312 0.48 -13.91 -8.00
N GLN A 313 -0.05 -14.95 -8.66
CA GLN A 313 0.25 -16.34 -8.32
C GLN A 313 1.72 -16.70 -8.55
N ALA A 314 2.27 -16.30 -9.68
CA ALA A 314 3.68 -16.57 -10.02
C ALA A 314 4.65 -15.82 -9.10
N GLU A 315 4.29 -14.61 -8.69
CA GLU A 315 5.08 -13.78 -7.75
C GLU A 315 4.85 -14.16 -6.27
N GLY A 316 3.91 -15.06 -5.97
CA GLY A 316 3.60 -15.51 -4.61
C GLY A 316 3.10 -14.39 -3.70
N VAL A 317 2.23 -13.52 -4.22
CA VAL A 317 1.69 -12.35 -3.51
C VAL A 317 0.18 -12.46 -3.31
N ASP A 318 -0.40 -11.48 -2.60
CA ASP A 318 -1.86 -11.37 -2.43
C ASP A 318 -2.57 -11.42 -3.79
N PRO A 319 -3.57 -12.31 -3.97
CA PRO A 319 -4.15 -12.57 -5.28
C PRO A 319 -4.96 -11.42 -5.87
N LEU A 320 -5.48 -10.48 -5.06
CA LEU A 320 -6.29 -9.36 -5.55
C LEU A 320 -5.52 -8.04 -5.62
N GLY A 321 -4.55 -7.83 -4.72
CA GLY A 321 -3.71 -6.64 -4.71
C GLY A 321 -4.41 -5.35 -4.30
N TYR A 322 -5.59 -5.43 -3.70
CA TYR A 322 -6.45 -4.27 -3.39
C TYR A 322 -5.89 -3.37 -2.29
N TYR A 323 -4.96 -3.86 -1.50
CA TYR A 323 -4.29 -3.03 -0.51
C TYR A 323 -3.05 -2.36 -1.11
N LEU A 324 -1.87 -2.99 -1.04
CA LEU A 324 -0.64 -2.32 -1.46
C LEU A 324 -0.26 -2.51 -2.92
N GLY A 325 -0.89 -3.42 -3.65
CA GLY A 325 -0.61 -3.57 -5.08
C GLY A 325 -0.86 -2.28 -5.86
N GLY A 326 -2.08 -1.74 -5.73
CA GLY A 326 -2.46 -0.49 -6.39
C GLY A 326 -1.66 0.73 -5.89
N TRP A 327 -1.41 0.85 -4.60
CA TRP A 327 -0.64 1.96 -4.03
C TRP A 327 0.85 1.88 -4.38
N GLY A 328 1.40 0.66 -4.50
CA GLY A 328 2.76 0.43 -4.99
C GLY A 328 2.95 0.79 -6.47
N TYR A 329 1.87 0.83 -7.25
CA TYR A 329 1.85 1.40 -8.59
C TYR A 329 1.64 2.93 -8.55
N ALA A 330 0.67 3.39 -7.76
CA ALA A 330 0.24 4.78 -7.73
C ALA A 330 1.34 5.76 -7.27
N TYR A 331 2.19 5.39 -6.28
CA TYR A 331 3.24 6.32 -5.84
C TYR A 331 4.32 6.52 -6.92
N PHE A 332 4.54 5.53 -7.79
CA PHE A 332 5.36 5.73 -8.99
C PHE A 332 4.65 6.56 -10.07
N GLN A 333 3.31 6.51 -10.16
CA GLN A 333 2.58 7.45 -11.03
C GLN A 333 2.76 8.91 -10.58
N VAL A 334 2.80 9.16 -9.27
CA VAL A 334 3.10 10.50 -8.74
C VAL A 334 4.52 10.92 -9.12
N LEU A 335 5.51 10.04 -8.91
CA LEU A 335 6.90 10.32 -9.32
C LEU A 335 7.01 10.57 -10.82
N GLN A 336 6.38 9.74 -11.65
CA GLN A 336 6.35 9.91 -13.10
C GLN A 336 5.81 11.27 -13.51
N GLN A 337 4.62 11.65 -13.01
CA GLN A 337 4.00 12.93 -13.32
C GLN A 337 4.86 14.11 -12.85
N ALA A 338 5.56 13.97 -11.70
CA ALA A 338 6.47 14.98 -11.22
C ALA A 338 7.69 15.14 -12.14
N VAL A 339 8.31 14.04 -12.58
CA VAL A 339 9.47 14.04 -13.49
C VAL A 339 9.09 14.61 -14.88
N GLU A 340 7.97 14.15 -15.42
CA GLU A 340 7.48 14.60 -16.73
C GLU A 340 7.07 16.08 -16.72
N GLY A 341 6.36 16.51 -15.66
CA GLY A 341 5.89 17.88 -15.50
C GLY A 341 7.01 18.87 -15.20
N ALA A 342 7.95 18.52 -14.34
CA ALA A 342 9.15 19.32 -14.06
C ALA A 342 10.18 19.25 -15.22
N LYS A 343 10.04 18.30 -16.16
CA LYS A 343 11.00 17.97 -17.21
C LYS A 343 12.41 17.78 -16.67
N SER A 344 12.54 17.14 -15.50
CA SER A 344 13.79 17.05 -14.76
C SER A 344 13.76 15.90 -13.76
N ILE A 345 14.93 15.39 -13.39
CA ILE A 345 15.16 14.50 -12.27
C ILE A 345 15.89 15.22 -11.11
N ASP A 346 16.00 16.54 -11.19
CA ASP A 346 16.56 17.34 -10.09
C ASP A 346 15.60 17.37 -8.90
N ASP A 347 16.10 16.97 -7.74
CA ASP A 347 15.29 16.80 -6.52
C ASP A 347 14.59 18.09 -6.05
N ALA A 348 15.21 19.27 -6.23
CA ALA A 348 14.58 20.53 -5.84
C ALA A 348 13.40 20.85 -6.76
N LYS A 349 13.59 20.70 -8.08
CA LYS A 349 12.55 20.93 -9.07
C LYS A 349 11.38 19.94 -8.88
N LEU A 350 11.68 18.68 -8.55
CA LEU A 350 10.64 17.69 -8.27
C LEU A 350 9.82 18.08 -7.03
N ALA A 351 10.49 18.45 -5.93
CA ALA A 351 9.80 18.86 -4.71
C ALA A 351 8.92 20.10 -4.92
N ASP A 352 9.43 21.11 -5.66
CA ASP A 352 8.66 22.31 -6.00
C ASP A 352 7.45 21.98 -6.87
N TYR A 353 7.64 21.11 -7.88
CA TYR A 353 6.55 20.65 -8.74
C TYR A 353 5.48 19.90 -7.93
N MET A 354 5.89 18.98 -7.06
CA MET A 354 4.98 18.17 -6.25
C MET A 354 4.13 19.01 -5.30
N ARG A 355 4.67 20.14 -4.79
CA ARG A 355 3.88 21.05 -3.94
C ARG A 355 2.89 21.89 -4.70
N GLY A 356 3.20 22.22 -5.95
CA GLY A 356 2.40 23.14 -6.76
C GLY A 356 1.29 22.48 -7.57
N HIS A 357 1.27 21.15 -7.67
CA HIS A 357 0.41 20.44 -8.61
C HIS A 357 -0.41 19.33 -7.95
N ASP A 358 -1.52 18.99 -8.58
CA ASP A 358 -2.36 17.85 -8.23
C ASP A 358 -1.97 16.67 -9.13
N PHE A 359 -2.06 15.46 -8.61
CA PHE A 359 -1.69 14.22 -9.29
C PHE A 359 -2.91 13.31 -9.43
N LYS A 360 -3.04 12.68 -10.59
CA LYS A 360 -4.08 11.68 -10.85
C LYS A 360 -3.47 10.30 -10.86
N THR A 361 -3.93 9.43 -9.99
CA THR A 361 -3.47 8.04 -9.96
C THR A 361 -4.64 7.08 -10.14
N ILE A 362 -4.31 5.81 -10.34
CA ILE A 362 -5.36 4.77 -10.41
C ILE A 362 -6.07 4.56 -9.07
N MET A 363 -5.50 5.00 -7.95
CA MET A 363 -6.05 4.79 -6.62
C MET A 363 -6.82 6.00 -6.10
N ALA A 364 -6.34 7.21 -6.38
CA ALA A 364 -6.95 8.47 -5.94
C ALA A 364 -6.31 9.68 -6.63
N ASP A 365 -6.98 10.83 -6.55
CA ASP A 365 -6.38 12.13 -6.84
C ASP A 365 -5.58 12.58 -5.61
N VAL A 366 -4.33 12.99 -5.81
CA VAL A 366 -3.38 13.35 -4.76
C VAL A 366 -3.03 14.82 -4.83
N LYS A 367 -3.12 15.51 -3.70
CA LYS A 367 -2.65 16.88 -3.53
C LYS A 367 -1.89 16.99 -2.21
N PHE A 368 -0.63 17.38 -2.29
CA PHE A 368 0.21 17.54 -1.12
C PHE A 368 0.06 18.92 -0.49
N GLY A 369 -0.03 18.96 0.83
CA GLY A 369 0.04 20.15 1.63
C GLY A 369 1.47 20.58 1.91
N LYS A 370 1.59 21.61 2.74
CA LYS A 370 2.88 22.23 3.08
C LYS A 370 3.87 21.25 3.75
N ASP A 371 3.37 20.30 4.52
CA ASP A 371 4.20 19.34 5.26
C ASP A 371 4.39 18.01 4.51
N GLY A 372 3.96 17.97 3.23
CA GLY A 372 4.01 16.78 2.39
C GLY A 372 2.92 15.75 2.66
N GLU A 373 2.06 15.97 3.63
CA GLU A 373 0.84 15.18 3.83
C GLU A 373 -0.26 15.62 2.84
N TRP A 374 -1.31 14.83 2.67
CA TRP A 374 -2.42 15.19 1.80
C TRP A 374 -3.20 16.39 2.35
N THR A 375 -3.74 17.23 1.47
CA THR A 375 -4.58 18.38 1.87
C THR A 375 -5.95 17.98 2.38
N LYS A 376 -6.43 16.77 2.04
CA LYS A 376 -7.70 16.19 2.48
C LYS A 376 -7.50 14.71 2.81
N SER A 377 -8.15 14.24 3.88
CA SER A 377 -8.17 12.81 4.19
C SER A 377 -8.98 12.03 3.15
N GLY A 378 -8.42 10.92 2.67
CA GLY A 378 -9.08 9.91 1.87
C GLY A 378 -9.32 8.61 2.64
N MET A 379 -9.17 8.65 3.98
CA MET A 379 -9.38 7.47 4.84
C MET A 379 -10.86 7.10 4.87
N LEU A 380 -11.12 5.81 4.72
CA LEU A 380 -12.45 5.22 4.86
C LEU A 380 -12.54 4.46 6.19
N GLN A 381 -13.73 4.39 6.78
CA GLN A 381 -14.04 3.41 7.80
C GLN A 381 -15.06 2.43 7.24
N VAL A 382 -14.76 1.16 7.36
CA VAL A 382 -15.65 0.09 6.90
C VAL A 382 -16.03 -0.83 8.05
N GLN A 383 -17.20 -1.44 7.99
CA GLN A 383 -17.54 -2.58 8.82
C GLN A 383 -17.61 -3.83 7.96
N TYR A 384 -16.93 -4.90 8.41
CA TYR A 384 -17.05 -6.23 7.81
C TYR A 384 -18.28 -6.93 8.35
N HIS A 385 -19.05 -7.60 7.47
CA HIS A 385 -20.27 -8.30 7.85
C HIS A 385 -20.67 -9.37 6.81
N GLY A 386 -21.55 -10.30 7.21
CA GLY A 386 -22.11 -11.29 6.30
C GLY A 386 -21.11 -12.30 5.72
N ILE A 387 -19.93 -12.38 6.34
CA ILE A 387 -18.87 -13.30 5.92
C ILE A 387 -19.13 -14.66 6.57
N THR A 388 -19.12 -15.71 5.77
CA THR A 388 -19.27 -17.10 6.21
C THR A 388 -17.92 -17.84 6.19
N ASP A 389 -17.85 -19.02 6.81
CA ASP A 389 -16.59 -19.78 6.87
C ASP A 389 -16.23 -20.48 5.54
N ASP A 390 -17.15 -20.53 4.58
CA ASP A 390 -16.91 -20.97 3.22
C ASP A 390 -16.45 -19.83 2.27
N ALA A 391 -16.30 -18.61 2.79
CA ALA A 391 -15.78 -17.47 2.04
C ALA A 391 -14.49 -17.82 1.30
N ASN A 392 -14.44 -17.45 0.03
CA ASN A 392 -13.35 -17.73 -0.90
C ASN A 392 -12.89 -16.43 -1.60
N LEU A 393 -12.02 -16.55 -2.60
CA LEU A 393 -11.45 -15.39 -3.28
C LEU A 393 -12.54 -14.49 -3.91
N ASP A 394 -13.61 -15.05 -4.44
CA ASP A 394 -14.67 -14.27 -5.10
C ASP A 394 -15.46 -13.42 -4.10
N THR A 395 -15.57 -13.88 -2.84
CA THR A 395 -16.16 -13.09 -1.76
C THR A 395 -15.48 -11.71 -1.62
N TRP A 396 -14.16 -11.66 -1.81
CA TRP A 396 -13.35 -10.46 -1.59
C TRP A 396 -13.27 -9.52 -2.80
N ARG A 397 -13.82 -9.92 -3.97
CA ARG A 397 -13.74 -9.12 -5.20
C ARG A 397 -14.65 -7.90 -5.22
N GLY A 398 -15.69 -7.86 -4.43
CA GLY A 398 -16.69 -6.78 -4.40
C GLY A 398 -16.94 -6.24 -3.00
N MET A 399 -18.10 -5.60 -2.83
CA MET A 399 -18.49 -4.89 -1.61
C MET A 399 -19.44 -5.68 -0.71
N SER A 400 -19.83 -6.92 -1.06
CA SER A 400 -20.87 -7.67 -0.34
C SER A 400 -20.52 -8.01 1.11
N TYR A 401 -19.25 -8.00 1.45
CA TYR A 401 -18.74 -8.35 2.78
C TYR A 401 -18.38 -7.14 3.64
N GLN A 402 -18.58 -5.92 3.14
CA GLN A 402 -18.21 -4.70 3.86
C GLN A 402 -19.09 -3.51 3.48
N THR A 403 -19.31 -2.64 4.45
CA THR A 403 -20.05 -1.39 4.29
C THR A 403 -19.12 -0.22 4.63
N VAL A 404 -19.04 0.77 3.74
CA VAL A 404 -18.35 2.05 4.03
C VAL A 404 -19.26 2.90 4.92
N LEU A 405 -18.72 3.32 6.08
CA LEU A 405 -19.43 4.08 7.10
C LEU A 405 -19.12 5.58 7.05
N THR A 406 -17.88 5.91 6.72
CA THR A 406 -17.38 7.30 6.54
C THR A 406 -16.29 7.34 5.46
N PRO A 407 -16.03 8.51 4.82
CA PRO A 407 -16.78 9.77 4.92
C PRO A 407 -18.17 9.68 4.26
N GLU A 408 -19.03 10.69 4.46
CA GLU A 408 -20.43 10.66 4.02
C GLU A 408 -20.57 10.56 2.49
N ASP A 409 -19.64 11.15 1.72
CA ASP A 409 -19.63 11.11 0.25
C ASP A 409 -19.22 9.74 -0.34
N GLU A 410 -18.66 8.85 0.47
CA GLU A 410 -18.30 7.46 0.10
C GLU A 410 -19.16 6.41 0.83
N LYS A 411 -20.03 6.82 1.72
CA LYS A 411 -20.83 5.95 2.57
C LYS A 411 -21.78 5.07 1.76
N THR A 412 -21.80 3.77 2.10
CA THR A 412 -22.66 2.77 1.43
C THR A 412 -23.75 2.19 2.35
N GLY A 413 -23.71 2.51 3.64
CA GLY A 413 -24.70 2.06 4.60
C GLY A 413 -24.41 2.47 6.04
N SER A 414 -25.10 1.86 6.98
CA SER A 414 -24.98 2.13 8.41
C SER A 414 -24.28 0.98 9.14
N VAL A 415 -23.63 1.30 10.27
CA VAL A 415 -23.01 0.32 11.13
C VAL A 415 -24.04 -0.64 11.74
N ILE A 416 -23.77 -1.92 11.76
CA ILE A 416 -24.52 -2.91 12.54
C ILE A 416 -24.02 -2.78 13.98
N TYR A 417 -24.87 -2.26 14.86
CA TYR A 417 -24.52 -1.92 16.24
C TYR A 417 -25.55 -2.50 17.23
N PRO A 418 -25.16 -3.00 18.39
CA PRO A 418 -23.77 -3.24 18.82
C PRO A 418 -23.09 -4.39 18.06
N TYR A 419 -21.76 -4.51 18.22
CA TYR A 419 -20.88 -5.50 17.58
C TYR A 419 -21.45 -6.91 17.54
N GLU A 420 -22.07 -7.35 18.64
CA GLU A 420 -22.66 -8.70 18.76
C GLU A 420 -23.73 -8.99 17.68
N LYS A 421 -24.47 -7.99 17.23
CA LYS A 421 -25.48 -8.15 16.17
C LYS A 421 -24.89 -8.44 14.79
N ALA A 422 -23.62 -8.10 14.59
CA ALA A 422 -22.92 -8.34 13.35
C ALA A 422 -22.25 -9.72 13.27
N LEU A 423 -22.24 -10.44 14.37
CA LEU A 423 -21.59 -11.76 14.42
C LEU A 423 -22.45 -12.87 13.78
N GLY A 424 -23.72 -12.63 13.51
CA GLY A 424 -24.67 -13.55 12.89
C GLY A 424 -25.67 -14.12 13.83
#